data_a41bce4cb696da92fc67a27bcffc065b
#
_entry.id   a41bce4cb696da92fc67a27bcffc065b
#
_cell.length_a   1.000
_cell.length_b   1.000
_cell.length_c   1.000
_cell.angle_alpha   90.00
_cell.angle_beta   90.00
_cell.angle_gamma   90.00
#
_symmetry.space_group_name_H-M   'P 1'
#
loop_
_entity.id
_entity.type
_entity.pdbx_description
1 polymer ?
#
loop_
_entity_poly.entity_id
_entity_poly.type
_entity_poly.pdbx_seq_one_letter_code
_entity_poly.pdbx_strand_id
1 'polypeptide(L)'
;MTNETTPDTEIALACGNQRALVSPWGAALRRYYLRESDGSETDIVWGYAGGAHKKGGQGDVLIPFPGRVAEGRYSFDGQPLQLERNDKEGPNAIHGFVRTLPWSTQQADSESVAFEVQLEAANYASRGYPFSLAVRVVYRLDRQGLACSFVVHNVGREAAPVGVGFHPYFTVGTALVDEADVRIPASGYLEFNDRLAPTGKVLDVKGTKWDFREGRRVGKLRFNHCYVGLERDTDGMATATLQHQGSGRRIEVVMDRSFSAIVAYTGDAIVDAPRHALAIEPMTCATDAFNHPEWGLKRLQPDETFTGRYLVTHRLL
;
A
#
# COMPACT_ATOMS: atom_id res chain seq x y z
N MET A 1 12.20 -36.01 3.82
CA MET A 1 12.40 -35.28 2.58
C MET A 1 11.52 -34.05 2.69
N THR A 2 12.07 -32.97 3.15
CA THR A 2 11.39 -31.68 3.27
C THR A 2 11.27 -31.09 1.87
N ASN A 3 10.04 -30.98 1.37
CA ASN A 3 9.77 -30.18 0.18
C ASN A 3 10.16 -28.73 0.49
N GLU A 4 11.34 -28.33 0.08
CA GLU A 4 11.67 -26.92 -0.11
C GLU A 4 10.80 -26.40 -1.26
N THR A 5 9.63 -25.84 -0.91
CA THR A 5 8.87 -25.01 -1.84
C THR A 5 9.75 -23.81 -2.12
N THR A 6 10.31 -23.77 -3.33
CA THR A 6 11.02 -22.59 -3.85
C THR A 6 10.10 -21.37 -3.76
N PRO A 7 10.52 -20.28 -3.07
CA PRO A 7 9.64 -19.15 -2.74
C PRO A 7 9.27 -18.23 -3.93
N ASP A 8 9.44 -18.64 -5.18
CA ASP A 8 9.54 -17.68 -6.30
C ASP A 8 8.65 -17.99 -7.52
N THR A 9 7.63 -18.81 -7.39
CA THR A 9 6.72 -18.98 -8.55
C THR A 9 5.68 -17.86 -8.51
N GLU A 10 6.02 -16.73 -9.16
CA GLU A 10 5.08 -15.64 -9.36
C GLU A 10 3.85 -16.11 -10.16
N ILE A 11 2.70 -15.57 -9.82
CA ILE A 11 1.45 -15.85 -10.51
C ILE A 11 1.19 -14.73 -11.50
N ALA A 12 1.03 -15.11 -12.78
CA ALA A 12 0.73 -14.19 -13.85
C ALA A 12 -0.77 -14.12 -14.09
N LEU A 13 -1.33 -12.92 -14.08
CA LEU A 13 -2.71 -12.63 -14.45
C LEU A 13 -2.74 -11.96 -15.84
N ALA A 14 -3.78 -12.23 -16.62
CA ALA A 14 -3.94 -11.70 -17.97
C ALA A 14 -5.40 -11.42 -18.29
N CYS A 15 -5.70 -10.23 -18.81
CA CYS A 15 -7.01 -9.87 -19.36
C CYS A 15 -6.82 -8.90 -20.53
N GLY A 16 -7.16 -9.31 -21.75
CA GLY A 16 -6.86 -8.55 -22.95
C GLY A 16 -5.33 -8.33 -23.10
N ASN A 17 -4.92 -7.08 -23.24
CA ASN A 17 -3.50 -6.69 -23.27
C ASN A 17 -2.91 -6.41 -21.88
N GLN A 18 -3.68 -6.47 -20.83
CA GLN A 18 -3.25 -6.23 -19.45
C GLN A 18 -2.58 -7.48 -18.86
N ARG A 19 -1.52 -7.27 -18.08
CA ARG A 19 -0.77 -8.31 -17.37
C ARG A 19 -0.44 -7.84 -15.96
N ALA A 20 -0.61 -8.72 -14.98
CA ALA A 20 -0.13 -8.48 -13.62
C ALA A 20 0.69 -9.69 -13.14
N LEU A 21 1.73 -9.41 -12.37
CA LEU A 21 2.57 -10.42 -11.74
C LEU A 21 2.48 -10.24 -10.23
N VAL A 22 2.10 -11.29 -9.53
CA VAL A 22 1.91 -11.27 -8.08
C VAL A 22 2.77 -12.36 -7.45
N SER A 23 3.50 -12.00 -6.41
CA SER A 23 4.35 -12.93 -5.66
C SER A 23 3.59 -13.52 -4.48
N PRO A 24 3.69 -14.83 -4.21
CA PRO A 24 3.19 -15.41 -2.96
C PRO A 24 4.02 -14.97 -1.74
N TRP A 25 5.19 -14.39 -1.93
CA TRP A 25 5.96 -13.77 -0.85
C TRP A 25 5.42 -12.38 -0.54
N GLY A 26 4.78 -12.24 0.62
CA GLY A 26 4.11 -11.00 1.04
C GLY A 26 2.82 -10.69 0.29
N ALA A 27 2.30 -11.61 -0.53
CA ALA A 27 1.22 -11.35 -1.49
C ALA A 27 1.47 -10.08 -2.32
N ALA A 28 2.72 -9.82 -2.69
CA ALA A 28 3.15 -8.53 -3.25
C ALA A 28 2.75 -8.39 -4.72
N LEU A 29 2.14 -7.24 -5.09
CA LEU A 29 1.93 -6.85 -6.48
C LEU A 29 3.26 -6.47 -7.10
N ARG A 30 3.92 -7.44 -7.75
CA ARG A 30 5.26 -7.25 -8.28
C ARG A 30 5.28 -6.32 -9.48
N ARG A 31 4.31 -6.42 -10.40
CA ARG A 31 4.23 -5.60 -11.62
C ARG A 31 2.81 -5.59 -12.16
N TYR A 32 2.38 -4.47 -12.75
CA TYR A 32 1.17 -4.39 -13.57
C TYR A 32 1.48 -3.58 -14.82
N TYR A 33 1.24 -4.15 -16.00
CA TYR A 33 1.68 -3.57 -17.26
C TYR A 33 0.75 -3.90 -18.42
N LEU A 34 0.89 -3.16 -19.50
CA LEU A 34 0.26 -3.43 -20.79
C LEU A 34 1.27 -4.10 -21.72
N ARG A 35 0.82 -5.12 -22.44
CA ARG A 35 1.57 -5.70 -23.57
C ARG A 35 0.95 -5.20 -24.85
N GLU A 36 1.71 -4.38 -25.58
CA GLU A 36 1.26 -3.78 -26.83
C GLU A 36 1.28 -4.80 -27.98
N SER A 37 0.64 -4.45 -29.11
CA SER A 37 0.55 -5.36 -30.27
C SER A 37 1.89 -5.66 -30.94
N ASP A 38 2.88 -4.79 -30.80
CA ASP A 38 4.26 -4.96 -31.26
C ASP A 38 5.13 -5.78 -30.29
N GLY A 39 4.55 -6.23 -29.17
CA GLY A 39 5.23 -6.99 -28.11
C GLY A 39 5.94 -6.13 -27.07
N SER A 40 5.97 -4.81 -27.22
CA SER A 40 6.51 -3.91 -26.20
C SER A 40 5.65 -3.94 -24.92
N GLU A 41 6.27 -3.61 -23.79
CA GLU A 41 5.61 -3.61 -22.47
C GLU A 41 5.66 -2.22 -21.86
N THR A 42 4.54 -1.82 -21.28
CA THR A 42 4.36 -0.52 -20.65
C THR A 42 3.90 -0.68 -19.22
N ASP A 43 4.73 -0.29 -18.27
CA ASP A 43 4.39 -0.37 -16.86
C ASP A 43 3.30 0.64 -16.47
N ILE A 44 2.37 0.16 -15.65
CA ILE A 44 1.40 0.93 -14.87
C ILE A 44 1.87 0.94 -13.41
N VAL A 45 2.13 -0.25 -12.85
CA VAL A 45 2.85 -0.41 -11.59
C VAL A 45 4.27 -0.86 -11.93
N TRP A 46 5.23 -0.02 -11.54
CA TRP A 46 6.65 -0.28 -11.73
C TRP A 46 7.10 -1.48 -10.92
N GLY A 47 7.61 -2.47 -11.60
CA GLY A 47 8.01 -3.74 -11.03
C GLY A 47 9.51 -3.88 -10.76
N TYR A 48 9.88 -5.06 -10.28
CA TYR A 48 11.26 -5.48 -10.03
C TYR A 48 11.47 -6.92 -10.52
N ALA A 49 12.70 -7.31 -10.77
CA ALA A 49 13.05 -8.64 -11.28
C ALA A 49 13.41 -9.57 -10.10
N GLY A 50 12.46 -10.41 -9.65
CA GLY A 50 12.66 -11.34 -8.53
C GLY A 50 12.79 -10.65 -7.16
N GLY A 51 12.56 -11.39 -6.09
CA GLY A 51 12.49 -10.85 -4.71
C GLY A 51 13.75 -10.13 -4.23
N ALA A 52 14.93 -10.56 -4.69
CA ALA A 52 16.21 -9.93 -4.33
C ALA A 52 16.37 -8.48 -4.85
N HIS A 53 15.60 -8.09 -5.87
CA HIS A 53 15.66 -6.77 -6.47
C HIS A 53 14.56 -5.82 -5.98
N LYS A 54 13.71 -6.28 -5.07
CA LYS A 54 12.66 -5.46 -4.45
C LYS A 54 13.26 -4.33 -3.63
N LYS A 55 12.82 -3.09 -3.89
CA LYS A 55 13.31 -1.88 -3.23
C LYS A 55 12.15 -1.06 -2.67
N GLY A 56 12.38 -0.33 -1.60
CA GLY A 56 11.44 0.66 -1.08
C GLY A 56 10.02 0.13 -0.80
N GLY A 57 9.86 -1.15 -0.47
CA GLY A 57 8.54 -1.71 -0.21
C GLY A 57 7.66 -1.97 -1.43
N GLN A 58 8.26 -1.98 -2.67
CA GLN A 58 7.51 -2.15 -3.91
C GLN A 58 6.48 -3.28 -3.85
N GLY A 59 5.19 -2.92 -4.02
CA GLY A 59 4.06 -3.83 -4.09
C GLY A 59 3.67 -4.51 -2.78
N ASP A 60 4.27 -4.13 -1.65
CA ASP A 60 4.02 -4.74 -0.35
C ASP A 60 2.57 -4.60 0.11
N VAL A 61 2.08 -5.64 0.81
CA VAL A 61 0.88 -5.60 1.65
C VAL A 61 1.31 -5.28 3.07
N LEU A 62 0.72 -4.26 3.68
CA LEU A 62 1.13 -3.65 4.93
C LEU A 62 0.08 -3.91 6.02
N ILE A 63 0.25 -4.99 6.78
CA ILE A 63 -0.67 -5.41 7.86
C ILE A 63 0.19 -5.91 9.06
N PRO A 64 -0.21 -5.64 10.32
CA PRO A 64 -1.42 -4.96 10.79
C PRO A 64 -1.29 -3.45 10.94
N PHE A 65 -0.17 -2.83 10.57
CA PHE A 65 0.04 -1.39 10.62
C PHE A 65 0.74 -0.92 9.34
N PRO A 66 0.08 -0.13 8.48
CA PRO A 66 0.73 0.55 7.38
C PRO A 66 1.48 1.78 7.88
N GLY A 67 2.58 2.14 7.22
CA GLY A 67 3.44 3.23 7.67
C GLY A 67 4.20 2.91 8.95
N ARG A 68 4.61 3.94 9.67
CA ARG A 68 5.42 3.85 10.89
C ARG A 68 4.55 3.82 12.15
N VAL A 69 5.05 3.15 13.19
CA VAL A 69 4.62 3.32 14.59
C VAL A 69 5.80 3.89 15.36
N ALA A 70 5.60 5.07 15.97
CA ALA A 70 6.64 5.86 16.63
C ALA A 70 7.41 5.05 17.67
N GLU A 71 8.73 4.92 17.51
CA GLU A 71 9.61 4.10 18.36
C GLU A 71 9.15 2.63 18.55
N GLY A 72 8.18 2.19 17.75
CA GLY A 72 7.51 0.90 17.91
C GLY A 72 6.63 0.82 19.16
N ARG A 73 6.42 1.91 19.88
CA ARG A 73 5.63 1.92 21.11
C ARG A 73 4.17 2.24 20.82
N TYR A 74 3.28 1.53 21.49
CA TYR A 74 1.85 1.85 21.48
C TYR A 74 1.17 1.30 22.73
N SER A 75 -0.06 1.73 22.97
CA SER A 75 -0.91 1.19 24.01
C SER A 75 -2.21 0.71 23.40
N PHE A 76 -2.64 -0.49 23.79
CA PHE A 76 -3.92 -1.03 23.36
C PHE A 76 -4.66 -1.60 24.57
N ASP A 77 -5.89 -1.16 24.80
CA ASP A 77 -6.71 -1.51 25.98
C ASP A 77 -5.98 -1.28 27.32
N GLY A 78 -5.21 -0.20 27.39
CA GLY A 78 -4.44 0.16 28.57
C GLY A 78 -3.15 -0.66 28.76
N GLN A 79 -2.86 -1.62 27.89
CA GLN A 79 -1.61 -2.40 27.94
C GLN A 79 -0.54 -1.73 27.08
N PRO A 80 0.63 -1.38 27.64
CA PRO A 80 1.74 -0.88 26.86
C PRO A 80 2.39 -2.03 26.09
N LEU A 81 2.62 -1.82 24.80
CA LEU A 81 3.19 -2.81 23.88
C LEU A 81 4.36 -2.20 23.11
N GLN A 82 5.34 -3.06 22.78
CA GLN A 82 6.55 -2.65 22.06
C GLN A 82 6.74 -3.50 20.81
N LEU A 83 6.45 -2.93 19.63
CA LEU A 83 6.78 -3.56 18.34
C LEU A 83 8.28 -3.63 18.12
N GLU A 84 8.70 -4.66 17.42
CA GLU A 84 10.06 -4.76 16.91
C GLU A 84 10.36 -3.60 15.96
N ARG A 85 11.43 -2.85 16.23
CA ARG A 85 11.86 -1.73 15.39
C ARG A 85 12.63 -2.27 14.18
N ASN A 86 12.07 -2.08 13.01
CA ASN A 86 12.58 -2.58 11.74
C ASN A 86 12.74 -1.49 10.67
N ASP A 87 12.49 -0.21 11.02
CA ASP A 87 12.70 0.92 10.14
C ASP A 87 14.21 1.22 10.02
N LYS A 88 14.73 1.21 8.79
CA LYS A 88 16.15 1.48 8.53
C LYS A 88 16.49 2.98 8.51
N GLU A 89 15.48 3.83 8.45
CA GLU A 89 15.62 5.28 8.35
C GLU A 89 15.38 5.98 9.69
N GLY A 90 14.80 5.28 10.67
CA GLY A 90 14.47 5.84 11.97
C GLY A 90 14.25 4.77 13.05
N PRO A 91 14.00 5.17 14.29
CA PRO A 91 13.85 4.26 15.42
C PRO A 91 12.46 3.62 15.51
N ASN A 92 11.73 3.46 14.39
CA ASN A 92 10.33 3.11 14.37
C ASN A 92 10.12 1.62 14.04
N ALA A 93 8.92 1.10 14.31
CA ALA A 93 8.39 -0.06 13.61
C ALA A 93 7.74 0.42 12.30
N ILE A 94 7.83 -0.36 11.22
CA ILE A 94 7.27 0.04 9.92
C ILE A 94 6.66 -1.13 9.15
N HIS A 95 5.47 -0.89 8.56
CA HIS A 95 4.82 -1.72 7.55
C HIS A 95 4.38 -3.13 7.97
N GLY A 96 4.18 -3.37 9.26
CA GLY A 96 3.62 -4.63 9.74
C GLY A 96 4.53 -5.85 9.53
N PHE A 97 3.91 -7.02 9.45
CA PHE A 97 4.64 -8.28 9.43
C PHE A 97 4.45 -9.07 8.14
N VAL A 98 3.27 -8.99 7.51
CA VAL A 98 2.87 -9.93 6.45
C VAL A 98 3.66 -9.82 5.17
N ARG A 99 4.29 -8.68 4.90
CA ARG A 99 5.09 -8.39 3.70
C ARG A 99 6.36 -9.25 3.57
N THR A 100 6.79 -9.87 4.66
CA THR A 100 7.99 -10.71 4.72
C THR A 100 7.67 -12.18 5.01
N LEU A 101 6.43 -12.58 4.80
CA LEU A 101 5.96 -13.94 5.01
C LEU A 101 5.64 -14.64 3.69
N PRO A 102 5.80 -15.95 3.61
CA PRO A 102 5.19 -16.75 2.57
C PRO A 102 3.67 -16.81 2.80
N TRP A 103 2.89 -16.60 1.75
CA TRP A 103 1.44 -16.74 1.78
C TRP A 103 1.02 -17.99 1.02
N SER A 104 0.00 -18.66 1.50
CA SER A 104 -0.61 -19.78 0.78
C SER A 104 -1.47 -19.26 -0.36
N THR A 105 -1.30 -19.85 -1.56
CA THR A 105 -2.17 -19.59 -2.70
C THR A 105 -3.40 -20.46 -2.57
N GLN A 106 -4.59 -19.86 -2.45
CA GLN A 106 -5.85 -20.58 -2.29
C GLN A 106 -6.56 -20.84 -3.61
N GLN A 107 -6.55 -19.87 -4.50
CA GLN A 107 -7.18 -19.94 -5.80
C GLN A 107 -6.37 -19.11 -6.78
N ALA A 108 -6.12 -19.65 -7.96
CA ALA A 108 -5.51 -18.93 -9.06
C ALA A 108 -6.11 -19.39 -10.38
N ASP A 109 -6.50 -18.43 -11.20
CA ASP A 109 -6.87 -18.62 -12.60
C ASP A 109 -6.16 -17.55 -13.46
N SER A 110 -6.53 -17.42 -14.73
CA SER A 110 -5.88 -16.47 -15.64
C SER A 110 -6.15 -15.00 -15.28
N GLU A 111 -7.19 -14.70 -14.52
CA GLU A 111 -7.63 -13.32 -14.22
C GLU A 111 -7.61 -13.00 -12.72
N SER A 112 -7.48 -13.99 -11.86
CA SER A 112 -7.52 -13.77 -10.41
C SER A 112 -6.59 -14.69 -9.62
N VAL A 113 -6.12 -14.19 -8.46
CA VAL A 113 -5.39 -14.96 -7.47
C VAL A 113 -5.79 -14.53 -6.06
N ALA A 114 -5.97 -15.51 -5.18
CA ALA A 114 -6.21 -15.30 -3.77
C ALA A 114 -5.08 -15.89 -2.92
N PHE A 115 -4.59 -15.11 -1.98
CA PHE A 115 -3.57 -15.49 -1.02
C PHE A 115 -4.09 -15.39 0.40
N GLU A 116 -3.61 -16.26 1.27
CA GLU A 116 -3.92 -16.24 2.70
C GLU A 116 -2.68 -16.40 3.56
N VAL A 117 -2.70 -15.72 4.72
CA VAL A 117 -1.69 -15.85 5.77
C VAL A 117 -2.35 -15.70 7.12
N GLN A 118 -1.80 -16.34 8.14
CA GLN A 118 -2.21 -16.17 9.53
C GLN A 118 -1.08 -15.54 10.35
N LEU A 119 -1.43 -14.59 11.18
CA LEU A 119 -0.62 -14.08 12.27
C LEU A 119 -1.11 -14.74 13.55
N GLU A 120 -0.30 -15.64 14.11
CA GLU A 120 -0.63 -16.32 15.37
C GLU A 120 -0.07 -15.49 16.54
N ALA A 121 -0.90 -15.13 17.51
CA ALA A 121 -0.50 -14.34 18.68
C ALA A 121 0.76 -14.88 19.35
N ALA A 122 0.88 -16.21 19.50
CA ALA A 122 2.03 -16.86 20.11
C ALA A 122 3.35 -16.56 19.39
N ASN A 123 3.31 -16.37 18.06
CA ASN A 123 4.51 -16.12 17.24
C ASN A 123 4.89 -14.64 17.21
N TYR A 124 3.95 -13.74 17.50
CA TYR A 124 4.15 -12.28 17.38
C TYR A 124 4.08 -11.53 18.71
N ALA A 125 3.73 -12.20 19.83
CA ALA A 125 3.69 -11.58 21.15
C ALA A 125 5.06 -11.01 21.56
N SER A 126 6.14 -11.76 21.33
CA SER A 126 7.50 -11.29 21.61
C SER A 126 7.96 -10.15 20.70
N ARG A 127 7.27 -9.96 19.57
CA ARG A 127 7.48 -8.83 18.63
C ARG A 127 6.52 -7.68 18.88
N GLY A 128 5.75 -7.73 19.98
CA GLY A 128 4.87 -6.66 20.43
C GLY A 128 3.47 -6.66 19.82
N TYR A 129 3.05 -7.77 19.17
CA TYR A 129 1.71 -7.89 18.61
C TYR A 129 1.05 -9.21 19.03
N PRO A 130 0.46 -9.29 20.25
CA PRO A 130 -0.10 -10.52 20.81
C PRO A 130 -1.54 -10.82 20.31
N PHE A 131 -1.83 -10.59 19.03
CA PHE A 131 -3.17 -10.77 18.46
C PHE A 131 -3.11 -11.74 17.28
N SER A 132 -4.17 -12.54 17.10
CA SER A 132 -4.27 -13.52 16.01
C SER A 132 -5.20 -13.00 14.92
N LEU A 133 -4.69 -12.96 13.69
CA LEU A 133 -5.42 -12.52 12.52
C LEU A 133 -5.33 -13.55 11.40
N ALA A 134 -6.43 -13.84 10.72
CA ALA A 134 -6.44 -14.47 9.42
C ALA A 134 -6.61 -13.39 8.35
N VAL A 135 -5.72 -13.39 7.37
CA VAL A 135 -5.69 -12.36 6.33
C VAL A 135 -5.81 -13.02 4.97
N ARG A 136 -6.70 -12.49 4.13
CA ARG A 136 -6.86 -12.87 2.73
C ARG A 136 -6.72 -11.64 1.85
N VAL A 137 -5.94 -11.76 0.76
CA VAL A 137 -5.82 -10.73 -0.28
C VAL A 137 -6.14 -11.36 -1.62
N VAL A 138 -6.95 -10.67 -2.43
CA VAL A 138 -7.36 -11.12 -3.77
C VAL A 138 -6.99 -10.05 -4.78
N TYR A 139 -6.23 -10.43 -5.79
CA TYR A 139 -5.99 -9.64 -6.99
C TYR A 139 -6.87 -10.17 -8.11
N ARG A 140 -7.58 -9.26 -8.78
CA ARG A 140 -8.41 -9.59 -9.95
C ARG A 140 -8.15 -8.59 -11.06
N LEU A 141 -7.81 -9.11 -12.22
CA LEU A 141 -7.58 -8.35 -13.43
C LEU A 141 -8.77 -8.52 -14.37
N ASP A 142 -9.41 -7.43 -14.74
CA ASP A 142 -10.50 -7.42 -15.69
C ASP A 142 -10.33 -6.27 -16.70
N ARG A 143 -11.34 -6.05 -17.56
CA ARG A 143 -11.27 -4.98 -18.57
C ARG A 143 -11.21 -3.58 -17.98
N GLN A 144 -11.64 -3.36 -16.76
CA GLN A 144 -11.59 -2.07 -16.08
C GLN A 144 -10.20 -1.79 -15.50
N GLY A 145 -9.45 -2.83 -15.16
CA GLY A 145 -8.14 -2.72 -14.54
C GLY A 145 -7.85 -3.79 -13.50
N LEU A 146 -6.93 -3.51 -12.59
CA LEU A 146 -6.50 -4.41 -11.53
C LEU A 146 -7.16 -4.01 -10.20
N ALA A 147 -8.04 -4.86 -9.70
CA ALA A 147 -8.64 -4.72 -8.37
C ALA A 147 -7.81 -5.50 -7.34
N CYS A 148 -7.62 -4.91 -6.17
CA CYS A 148 -7.10 -5.56 -4.99
C CYS A 148 -8.11 -5.46 -3.86
N SER A 149 -8.50 -6.59 -3.28
CA SER A 149 -9.42 -6.66 -2.15
C SER A 149 -8.74 -7.36 -0.99
N PHE A 150 -9.08 -6.97 0.24
CA PHE A 150 -8.58 -7.62 1.44
C PHE A 150 -9.72 -8.02 2.37
N VAL A 151 -9.45 -9.05 3.15
CA VAL A 151 -10.26 -9.49 4.29
C VAL A 151 -9.31 -9.73 5.44
N VAL A 152 -9.54 -9.07 6.58
CA VAL A 152 -8.85 -9.34 7.84
C VAL A 152 -9.87 -9.79 8.85
N HIS A 153 -9.70 -11.00 9.38
CA HIS A 153 -10.56 -11.61 10.37
C HIS A 153 -9.80 -11.77 11.69
N ASN A 154 -10.36 -11.26 12.77
CA ASN A 154 -9.81 -11.49 14.10
C ASN A 154 -10.18 -12.90 14.58
N VAL A 155 -9.25 -13.82 14.48
CA VAL A 155 -9.41 -15.22 14.94
C VAL A 155 -8.91 -15.43 16.37
N GLY A 156 -8.55 -14.33 17.05
CA GLY A 156 -8.13 -14.34 18.44
C GLY A 156 -9.31 -14.26 19.42
N ARG A 157 -8.96 -14.24 20.71
CA ARG A 157 -9.96 -14.18 21.81
C ARG A 157 -10.20 -12.76 22.33
N GLU A 158 -9.35 -11.83 21.94
CA GLU A 158 -9.38 -10.43 22.37
C GLU A 158 -9.51 -9.51 21.15
N ALA A 159 -9.94 -8.29 21.37
CA ALA A 159 -9.96 -7.29 20.33
C ALA A 159 -8.53 -7.03 19.82
N ALA A 160 -8.37 -6.74 18.52
CA ALA A 160 -7.09 -6.50 17.89
C ALA A 160 -7.04 -5.15 17.17
N PRO A 161 -5.96 -4.36 17.30
CA PRO A 161 -5.75 -3.15 16.50
C PRO A 161 -5.30 -3.52 15.09
N VAL A 162 -5.98 -3.02 14.05
CA VAL A 162 -5.70 -3.39 12.66
C VAL A 162 -5.71 -2.16 11.75
N GLY A 163 -4.65 -2.04 10.97
CA GLY A 163 -4.56 -1.21 9.78
C GLY A 163 -4.11 -2.02 8.58
N VAL A 164 -4.57 -1.66 7.40
CA VAL A 164 -4.21 -2.30 6.12
C VAL A 164 -3.71 -1.24 5.15
N GLY A 165 -2.63 -1.52 4.44
CA GLY A 165 -2.10 -0.66 3.39
C GLY A 165 -1.47 -1.45 2.26
N PHE A 166 -1.23 -0.77 1.15
CA PHE A 166 -0.59 -1.32 -0.05
C PHE A 166 0.42 -0.31 -0.59
N HIS A 167 1.54 -0.79 -1.12
CA HIS A 167 2.67 0.06 -1.50
C HIS A 167 3.02 0.00 -3.01
N PRO A 168 2.05 0.19 -3.93
CA PRO A 168 2.35 0.23 -5.36
C PRO A 168 3.09 1.51 -5.75
N TYR A 169 4.00 1.38 -6.72
CA TYR A 169 4.68 2.50 -7.37
C TYR A 169 4.17 2.65 -8.80
N PHE A 170 3.68 3.82 -9.15
CA PHE A 170 3.06 4.08 -10.46
C PHE A 170 3.97 4.88 -11.39
N THR A 171 3.93 4.54 -12.68
CA THR A 171 4.61 5.29 -13.74
C THR A 171 3.68 5.53 -14.93
N VAL A 172 3.80 6.67 -15.54
CA VAL A 172 3.05 7.08 -16.74
C VAL A 172 3.95 7.18 -17.98
N GLY A 173 5.08 6.44 -17.96
CA GLY A 173 6.03 6.39 -19.07
C GLY A 173 6.97 7.59 -19.15
N THR A 174 7.10 8.35 -18.08
CA THR A 174 8.11 9.40 -17.91
C THR A 174 9.42 8.82 -17.38
N ALA A 175 10.56 9.43 -17.70
CA ALA A 175 11.85 9.01 -17.15
C ALA A 175 11.90 9.22 -15.63
N LEU A 176 11.35 10.34 -15.17
CA LEU A 176 11.23 10.70 -13.75
C LEU A 176 9.78 11.12 -13.45
N VAL A 177 9.34 10.89 -12.22
CA VAL A 177 8.04 11.35 -11.70
C VAL A 177 7.89 12.88 -11.73
N ASP A 178 9.01 13.60 -11.82
CA ASP A 178 9.05 15.05 -11.96
C ASP A 178 8.16 15.59 -13.09
N GLU A 179 8.04 14.81 -14.17
CA GLU A 179 7.29 15.19 -15.37
C GLU A 179 5.80 14.86 -15.30
N ALA A 180 5.40 14.08 -14.30
CA ALA A 180 4.01 13.68 -14.11
C ALA A 180 3.21 14.73 -13.33
N ASP A 181 1.91 14.79 -13.60
CA ASP A 181 0.94 15.52 -12.80
C ASP A 181 0.22 14.55 -11.87
N VAL A 182 0.16 14.88 -10.58
CA VAL A 182 -0.51 14.06 -9.56
C VAL A 182 -1.68 14.82 -8.95
N ARG A 183 -2.79 14.11 -8.72
CA ARG A 183 -3.92 14.57 -7.91
C ARG A 183 -4.06 13.65 -6.69
N ILE A 184 -4.12 14.26 -5.51
CA ILE A 184 -4.38 13.57 -4.24
C ILE A 184 -5.62 14.24 -3.62
N PRO A 185 -6.75 13.53 -3.49
CA PRO A 185 -8.03 14.10 -3.05
C PRO A 185 -8.06 14.17 -1.51
N ALA A 186 -7.23 15.00 -0.90
CA ALA A 186 -7.10 15.08 0.55
C ALA A 186 -7.01 16.53 1.02
N SER A 187 -7.72 16.85 2.11
CA SER A 187 -7.74 18.19 2.70
C SER A 187 -6.59 18.44 3.69
N GLY A 188 -5.95 17.39 4.21
CA GLY A 188 -4.89 17.50 5.19
C GLY A 188 -3.75 16.51 4.99
N TYR A 189 -2.65 16.74 5.69
CA TYR A 189 -1.52 15.83 5.77
C TYR A 189 -0.91 15.85 7.16
N LEU A 190 -0.24 14.76 7.54
CA LEU A 190 0.42 14.67 8.84
C LEU A 190 1.73 15.46 8.85
N GLU A 191 1.98 16.20 9.94
CA GLU A 191 3.28 16.77 10.23
C GLU A 191 4.21 15.68 10.79
N PHE A 192 5.43 15.56 10.25
CA PHE A 192 6.44 14.61 10.71
C PHE A 192 7.58 15.33 11.41
N ASN A 193 8.15 14.70 12.43
CA ASN A 193 9.37 15.13 13.10
C ASN A 193 10.62 14.55 12.40
N ASP A 194 11.82 14.95 12.88
CA ASP A 194 13.11 14.49 12.34
C ASP A 194 13.37 12.99 12.52
N ARG A 195 12.54 12.29 13.31
CA ARG A 195 12.59 10.84 13.52
C ARG A 195 11.63 10.09 12.60
N LEU A 196 11.05 10.76 11.62
CA LEU A 196 10.09 10.24 10.65
C LEU A 196 8.80 9.67 11.30
N ALA A 197 8.44 10.20 12.46
CA ALA A 197 7.19 9.90 13.13
C ALA A 197 6.27 11.13 13.12
N PRO A 198 4.93 10.94 13.02
CA PRO A 198 3.99 12.06 13.15
C PRO A 198 4.13 12.80 14.47
N THR A 199 3.92 14.12 14.45
CA THR A 199 3.93 14.97 15.66
C THR A 199 2.60 14.98 16.40
N GLY A 200 1.58 14.30 15.86
CA GLY A 200 0.20 14.38 16.34
C GLY A 200 -0.61 15.47 15.66
N LYS A 201 -0.03 16.27 14.77
CA LYS A 201 -0.73 17.37 14.08
C LYS A 201 -1.14 16.98 12.66
N VAL A 202 -2.35 17.37 12.30
CA VAL A 202 -2.85 17.39 10.92
C VAL A 202 -2.81 18.82 10.42
N LEU A 203 -2.11 19.04 9.32
CA LEU A 203 -1.99 20.35 8.67
C LEU A 203 -2.88 20.42 7.44
N ASP A 204 -3.52 21.58 7.20
CA ASP A 204 -4.31 21.82 6.00
C ASP A 204 -3.39 21.90 4.77
N VAL A 205 -3.79 21.27 3.66
CA VAL A 205 -3.06 21.36 2.40
C VAL A 205 -3.26 22.71 1.72
N LYS A 206 -4.39 23.38 1.99
CA LYS A 206 -4.81 24.62 1.29
C LYS A 206 -3.76 25.71 1.37
N GLY A 207 -3.38 26.22 0.21
CA GLY A 207 -2.40 27.30 0.07
C GLY A 207 -0.96 26.85 0.31
N THR A 208 -0.70 25.57 0.49
CA THR A 208 0.66 25.03 0.65
C THR A 208 1.16 24.41 -0.67
N LYS A 209 2.45 24.14 -0.75
CA LYS A 209 3.04 23.38 -1.87
C LYS A 209 2.60 21.91 -1.90
N TRP A 210 1.91 21.43 -0.87
CA TRP A 210 1.38 20.07 -0.73
C TRP A 210 -0.09 19.94 -1.14
N ASP A 211 -0.70 21.01 -1.65
CA ASP A 211 -2.06 20.97 -2.18
C ASP A 211 -2.08 20.38 -3.59
N PHE A 212 -2.49 19.13 -3.70
CA PHE A 212 -2.62 18.39 -4.94
C PHE A 212 -4.08 18.07 -5.30
N ARG A 213 -5.05 18.70 -4.66
CA ARG A 213 -6.49 18.41 -4.87
C ARG A 213 -6.95 18.67 -6.31
N GLU A 214 -6.46 19.72 -6.93
CA GLU A 214 -6.80 20.07 -8.31
C GLU A 214 -5.87 19.43 -9.35
N GLY A 215 -4.90 18.64 -8.90
CA GLY A 215 -3.86 18.07 -9.75
C GLY A 215 -2.81 19.12 -10.16
N ARG A 216 -1.55 18.72 -10.07
CA ARG A 216 -0.44 19.57 -10.48
C ARG A 216 0.83 18.75 -10.71
N ARG A 217 1.78 19.35 -11.42
CA ARG A 217 3.10 18.80 -11.68
C ARG A 217 3.84 18.49 -10.37
N VAL A 218 4.40 17.28 -10.28
CA VAL A 218 5.29 16.88 -9.18
C VAL A 218 6.52 17.78 -9.17
N GLY A 219 7.16 17.99 -10.32
CA GLY A 219 8.35 18.83 -10.45
C GLY A 219 9.47 18.33 -9.55
N LYS A 220 10.22 19.25 -8.97
CA LYS A 220 11.33 18.95 -8.04
C LYS A 220 10.91 18.76 -6.59
N LEU A 221 9.61 18.73 -6.32
CA LEU A 221 9.13 18.45 -4.96
C LEU A 221 9.54 17.04 -4.55
N ARG A 222 10.08 16.93 -3.34
CA ARG A 222 10.37 15.65 -2.69
C ARG A 222 9.41 15.50 -1.55
N PHE A 223 8.64 14.43 -1.56
CA PHE A 223 7.68 14.19 -0.50
C PHE A 223 7.53 12.70 -0.18
N ASN A 224 7.30 12.48 1.10
CA ASN A 224 6.91 11.21 1.70
C ASN A 224 5.88 11.59 2.76
N HIS A 225 4.65 11.90 2.29
CA HIS A 225 3.61 12.50 3.13
C HIS A 225 2.41 11.56 3.26
N CYS A 226 1.89 11.46 4.48
CA CYS A 226 0.63 10.81 4.76
C CYS A 226 -0.50 11.83 4.68
N TYR A 227 -1.30 11.73 3.64
CA TYR A 227 -2.47 12.56 3.37
C TYR A 227 -3.71 11.96 4.03
N VAL A 228 -4.55 12.81 4.63
CA VAL A 228 -5.77 12.46 5.37
C VAL A 228 -6.93 13.38 4.99
N GLY A 229 -8.14 13.05 5.44
CA GLY A 229 -9.33 13.83 5.07
C GLY A 229 -9.65 13.68 3.59
N LEU A 230 -9.77 12.41 3.13
CA LEU A 230 -9.99 12.12 1.72
C LEU A 230 -11.36 12.62 1.25
N GLU A 231 -11.33 13.43 0.18
CA GLU A 231 -12.52 13.86 -0.55
C GLU A 231 -13.07 12.69 -1.37
N ARG A 232 -14.39 12.52 -1.33
CA ARG A 232 -15.06 11.38 -1.96
C ARG A 232 -16.15 11.86 -2.91
N ASP A 233 -16.36 11.05 -3.96
CA ASP A 233 -17.48 11.22 -4.85
C ASP A 233 -18.83 10.77 -4.22
N THR A 234 -19.90 10.84 -5.00
CA THR A 234 -21.27 10.47 -4.56
C THR A 234 -21.39 9.00 -4.18
N ASP A 235 -20.56 8.12 -4.73
CA ASP A 235 -20.52 6.69 -4.43
C ASP A 235 -19.65 6.39 -3.22
N GLY A 236 -18.98 7.41 -2.68
CA GLY A 236 -18.10 7.33 -1.53
C GLY A 236 -16.69 6.86 -1.87
N MET A 237 -16.30 6.92 -3.13
CA MET A 237 -14.96 6.56 -3.59
C MET A 237 -14.02 7.75 -3.51
N ALA A 238 -12.77 7.51 -3.12
CA ALA A 238 -11.70 8.50 -3.23
C ALA A 238 -10.76 8.10 -4.37
N THR A 239 -10.45 9.05 -5.28
CA THR A 239 -9.64 8.75 -6.46
C THR A 239 -8.40 9.63 -6.51
N ALA A 240 -7.22 9.01 -6.34
CA ALA A 240 -5.95 9.65 -6.66
C ALA A 240 -5.59 9.40 -8.14
N THR A 241 -4.90 10.34 -8.78
CA THR A 241 -4.52 10.19 -10.20
C THR A 241 -3.07 10.55 -10.42
N LEU A 242 -2.44 9.85 -11.35
CA LEU A 242 -1.15 10.18 -11.91
C LEU A 242 -1.30 10.24 -13.44
N GLN A 243 -0.85 11.34 -14.08
CA GLN A 243 -0.98 11.50 -15.52
C GLN A 243 0.20 12.24 -16.12
N HIS A 244 0.40 12.06 -17.43
CA HIS A 244 1.38 12.82 -18.19
C HIS A 244 0.87 13.08 -19.59
N GLN A 245 0.71 14.36 -19.94
CA GLN A 245 0.16 14.78 -21.22
C GLN A 245 1.01 14.31 -22.41
N GLY A 246 2.34 14.38 -22.28
CA GLY A 246 3.27 13.99 -23.35
C GLY A 246 3.23 12.50 -23.70
N SER A 247 3.00 11.61 -22.75
CA SER A 247 2.80 10.17 -23.00
C SER A 247 1.34 9.82 -23.29
N GLY A 248 0.41 10.75 -23.09
CA GLY A 248 -1.01 10.51 -23.23
C GLY A 248 -1.61 9.55 -22.19
N ARG A 249 -0.93 9.32 -21.04
CA ARG A 249 -1.33 8.29 -20.07
C ARG A 249 -1.89 8.88 -18.78
N ARG A 250 -2.90 8.21 -18.26
CA ARG A 250 -3.49 8.49 -16.95
C ARG A 250 -3.77 7.19 -16.20
N ILE A 251 -3.38 7.18 -14.93
CA ILE A 251 -3.66 6.11 -13.96
C ILE A 251 -4.57 6.68 -12.88
N GLU A 252 -5.55 5.91 -12.46
CA GLU A 252 -6.44 6.23 -11.36
C GLU A 252 -6.37 5.13 -10.31
N VAL A 253 -6.21 5.53 -9.05
CA VAL A 253 -6.27 4.66 -7.88
C VAL A 253 -7.56 4.99 -7.15
N VAL A 254 -8.55 4.12 -7.32
CA VAL A 254 -9.91 4.30 -6.80
C VAL A 254 -10.06 3.48 -5.53
N MET A 255 -10.32 4.13 -4.40
CA MET A 255 -10.37 3.53 -3.07
C MET A 255 -11.78 3.61 -2.50
N ASP A 256 -12.27 2.52 -1.95
CA ASP A 256 -13.56 2.50 -1.26
C ASP A 256 -13.50 3.20 0.12
N ARG A 257 -14.61 3.16 0.85
CA ARG A 257 -14.75 3.85 2.14
C ARG A 257 -13.89 3.27 3.27
N SER A 258 -13.29 2.10 3.09
CA SER A 258 -12.38 1.50 4.07
C SER A 258 -11.06 2.24 4.18
N PHE A 259 -10.62 2.91 3.10
CA PHE A 259 -9.38 3.67 3.07
C PHE A 259 -9.61 5.10 3.56
N SER A 260 -8.82 5.55 4.53
CA SER A 260 -8.92 6.90 5.13
C SER A 260 -7.68 7.77 4.89
N ALA A 261 -6.61 7.20 4.38
CA ALA A 261 -5.35 7.90 4.14
C ALA A 261 -4.68 7.44 2.84
N ILE A 262 -3.80 8.29 2.33
CA ILE A 262 -2.89 7.99 1.21
C ILE A 262 -1.49 8.41 1.62
N VAL A 263 -0.51 7.51 1.55
CA VAL A 263 0.87 7.96 1.53
C VAL A 263 1.28 8.19 0.08
N ALA A 264 1.89 9.34 -0.19
CA ALA A 264 2.50 9.64 -1.48
C ALA A 264 4.00 9.85 -1.28
N TYR A 265 4.82 9.07 -2.01
CA TYR A 265 6.27 9.10 -1.90
C TYR A 265 6.93 9.14 -3.27
N THR A 266 7.82 10.13 -3.46
CA THR A 266 8.49 10.39 -4.74
C THR A 266 9.66 9.44 -5.03
N GLY A 267 9.93 8.45 -4.19
CA GLY A 267 10.94 7.43 -4.46
C GLY A 267 12.40 7.93 -4.43
N ASP A 268 12.66 9.04 -3.73
CA ASP A 268 13.98 9.71 -3.74
C ASP A 268 15.11 8.82 -3.19
N ALA A 269 14.84 7.94 -2.23
CA ALA A 269 15.83 7.05 -1.64
C ALA A 269 15.97 5.70 -2.34
N ILE A 270 15.25 5.45 -3.44
CA ILE A 270 15.37 4.20 -4.19
C ILE A 270 16.70 4.19 -4.94
N VAL A 271 17.61 3.33 -4.50
CA VAL A 271 18.91 3.16 -5.13
C VAL A 271 18.75 2.66 -6.56
N ASP A 272 19.55 3.17 -7.49
CA ASP A 272 19.61 2.87 -8.95
C ASP A 272 18.40 3.35 -9.78
N ALA A 273 17.30 3.79 -9.14
CA ALA A 273 16.12 4.31 -9.84
C ALA A 273 15.42 5.41 -9.02
N PRO A 274 16.14 6.43 -8.52
CA PRO A 274 15.52 7.48 -7.72
C PRO A 274 14.51 8.24 -8.57
N ARG A 275 13.32 8.45 -8.00
CA ARG A 275 12.23 9.23 -8.63
C ARG A 275 11.72 8.64 -9.96
N HIS A 276 11.94 7.35 -10.22
CA HIS A 276 11.43 6.69 -11.43
C HIS A 276 9.91 6.53 -11.42
N ALA A 277 9.33 6.32 -10.25
CA ALA A 277 7.89 6.11 -10.05
C ALA A 277 7.41 6.78 -8.76
N LEU A 278 6.11 7.09 -8.69
CA LEU A 278 5.44 7.64 -7.52
C LEU A 278 4.72 6.53 -6.77
N ALA A 279 5.05 6.32 -5.49
CA ALA A 279 4.19 5.54 -4.64
C ALA A 279 2.92 6.35 -4.33
N ILE A 280 1.76 5.73 -4.55
CA ILE A 280 0.45 6.19 -4.08
C ILE A 280 -0.12 5.01 -3.29
N GLU A 281 -0.02 5.09 -1.99
CA GLU A 281 -0.29 3.99 -1.08
C GLU A 281 -1.67 4.11 -0.47
N PRO A 282 -2.66 3.29 -0.90
CA PRO A 282 -3.94 3.21 -0.20
C PRO A 282 -3.75 2.68 1.22
N MET A 283 -4.23 3.41 2.23
CA MET A 283 -4.14 3.01 3.63
C MET A 283 -5.48 3.17 4.34
N THR A 284 -5.89 2.17 5.11
CA THR A 284 -7.15 2.20 5.87
C THR A 284 -7.06 3.06 7.12
N CYS A 285 -5.86 3.33 7.59
CA CYS A 285 -5.56 4.26 8.66
C CYS A 285 -4.26 5.02 8.34
N ALA A 286 -4.08 6.17 8.92
CA ALA A 286 -2.85 6.95 8.70
C ALA A 286 -1.64 6.33 9.43
N THR A 287 -0.46 6.80 9.09
CA THR A 287 0.79 6.49 9.78
C THR A 287 0.67 6.81 11.27
N ASP A 288 1.15 5.91 12.11
CA ASP A 288 1.12 5.98 13.59
C ASP A 288 -0.29 5.89 14.21
N ALA A 289 -1.26 5.35 13.47
CA ALA A 289 -2.62 5.19 13.97
C ALA A 289 -2.72 4.29 15.22
N PHE A 290 -1.73 3.48 15.52
CA PHE A 290 -1.67 2.71 16.77
C PHE A 290 -1.54 3.62 18.00
N ASN A 291 -0.97 4.81 17.84
CA ASN A 291 -0.91 5.87 18.86
C ASN A 291 -2.02 6.94 18.68
N HIS A 292 -2.64 6.96 17.50
CA HIS A 292 -3.69 7.91 17.11
C HIS A 292 -4.88 7.15 16.49
N PRO A 293 -5.65 6.40 17.33
CA PRO A 293 -6.73 5.53 16.82
C PRO A 293 -7.80 6.30 16.05
N GLU A 294 -7.98 7.59 16.34
CA GLU A 294 -8.86 8.52 15.60
C GLU A 294 -8.47 8.70 14.12
N TRP A 295 -7.26 8.31 13.73
CA TRP A 295 -6.79 8.36 12.34
C TRP A 295 -7.15 7.10 11.53
N GLY A 296 -8.24 6.42 11.92
CA GLY A 296 -8.81 5.31 11.16
C GLY A 296 -8.41 3.92 11.61
N LEU A 297 -7.71 3.78 12.75
CA LEU A 297 -7.39 2.46 13.29
C LEU A 297 -8.67 1.64 13.50
N LYS A 298 -8.67 0.39 13.03
CA LYS A 298 -9.73 -0.55 13.33
C LYS A 298 -9.43 -1.30 14.61
N ARG A 299 -10.43 -1.37 15.47
CA ARG A 299 -10.48 -2.26 16.62
C ARG A 299 -11.42 -3.41 16.27
N LEU A 300 -10.86 -4.55 15.85
CA LEU A 300 -11.66 -5.73 15.51
C LEU A 300 -11.95 -6.55 16.76
N GLN A 301 -13.23 -6.76 17.07
CA GLN A 301 -13.66 -7.69 18.11
C GLN A 301 -13.32 -9.15 17.68
N PRO A 302 -13.28 -10.12 18.61
CA PRO A 302 -13.23 -11.54 18.26
C PRO A 302 -14.30 -11.89 17.22
N ASP A 303 -13.96 -12.68 16.22
CA ASP A 303 -14.78 -13.08 15.07
C ASP A 303 -15.24 -11.96 14.14
N GLU A 304 -14.83 -10.70 14.40
CA GLU A 304 -15.12 -9.58 13.50
C GLU A 304 -14.22 -9.62 12.26
N THR A 305 -14.81 -9.20 11.13
CA THR A 305 -14.14 -9.12 9.84
C THR A 305 -14.09 -7.69 9.33
N PHE A 306 -12.93 -7.27 8.83
CA PHE A 306 -12.72 -5.98 8.16
C PHE A 306 -12.34 -6.21 6.71
N THR A 307 -13.02 -5.53 5.79
CA THR A 307 -12.83 -5.66 4.35
C THR A 307 -12.65 -4.33 3.68
N GLY A 308 -12.00 -4.32 2.52
CA GLY A 308 -11.89 -3.15 1.65
C GLY A 308 -11.35 -3.51 0.29
N ARG A 309 -11.45 -2.56 -0.64
CA ARG A 309 -11.04 -2.74 -2.03
C ARG A 309 -10.52 -1.44 -2.62
N TYR A 310 -9.42 -1.52 -3.38
CA TYR A 310 -9.03 -0.47 -4.30
C TYR A 310 -8.92 -1.03 -5.72
N LEU A 311 -9.03 -0.15 -6.72
CA LEU A 311 -8.95 -0.47 -8.14
C LEU A 311 -7.91 0.45 -8.78
N VAL A 312 -7.03 -0.12 -9.58
CA VAL A 312 -6.11 0.61 -10.46
C VAL A 312 -6.65 0.54 -11.87
N THR A 313 -7.05 1.67 -12.41
CA THR A 313 -7.43 1.81 -13.83
C THR A 313 -6.38 2.57 -14.60
N HIS A 314 -6.33 2.39 -15.90
CA HIS A 314 -5.50 3.19 -16.79
C HIS A 314 -6.30 3.57 -18.03
N ARG A 315 -5.98 4.73 -18.61
CA ARG A 315 -6.57 5.18 -19.87
C ARG A 315 -5.62 6.12 -20.60
N LEU A 316 -5.86 6.27 -21.90
CA LEU A 316 -5.26 7.34 -22.68
C LEU A 316 -6.03 8.64 -22.42
N LEU A 317 -5.31 9.79 -22.41
CA LEU A 317 -5.84 11.15 -22.26
C LEU A 317 -6.47 11.63 -23.56
#